data_3c76d7ec067e78587913079d418ff2c5
#
_entry.id   3c76d7ec067e78587913079d418ff2c5
#
_cell.length_a   1.000
_cell.length_b   1.000
_cell.length_c   1.000
_cell.angle_alpha   90.00
_cell.angle_beta   90.00
_cell.angle_gamma   90.00
#
_symmetry.space_group_name_H-M   'P 1'
#
loop_
_entity.id
_entity.type
_entity.pdbx_description
1 polymer ?
#
loop_
_entity_poly.entity_id
_entity_poly.type
_entity_poly.pdbx_seq_one_letter_code
_entity_poly.pdbx_strand_id
1 'polypeptide(L)'
;MEEFGLGDFTGYLLRVAHDHAHRYAERALPDGPHPREYAVMTALAAFGPVSQQRLADRMLVNRTSMVAVADELERRGYAERRRDPEDRRSYAVQLTPAGRDELARLHDEIAGVDRAMTGALSEAERTRLNELLRTLVLPPSGDTVPAPLPDRSGFLVSRAHLLAREAGNDVLRPHGITVRHFGLLTLVGGRGPSSQQAIARALMVSATMVTTLVDHVEALGLAERRRDPGDRRTYLVTITPAGRRTLRRATADFEALQERWAIALGEDGDRELRVLLRKLIGA
;
A
#
# COMPACT_ATOMS: atom_id res chain seq x y z
N MET A 1 -16.03 -20.54 -16.49
CA MET A 1 -14.94 -19.55 -16.40
C MET A 1 -15.40 -18.62 -15.29
N GLU A 2 -15.02 -18.97 -14.05
CA GLU A 2 -15.39 -18.18 -12.86
C GLU A 2 -14.82 -16.77 -13.05
N GLU A 3 -15.67 -15.77 -12.88
CA GLU A 3 -15.27 -14.37 -12.91
C GLU A 3 -14.30 -14.12 -11.78
N PHE A 4 -13.01 -14.04 -12.10
CA PHE A 4 -11.98 -13.59 -11.16
C PHE A 4 -12.32 -12.16 -10.71
N GLY A 5 -12.85 -12.05 -9.49
CA GLY A 5 -13.07 -10.76 -8.85
C GLY A 5 -11.73 -10.19 -8.34
N LEU A 6 -11.61 -8.86 -8.28
CA LEU A 6 -10.43 -8.23 -7.68
C LEU A 6 -10.16 -8.74 -6.24
N GLY A 7 -11.20 -9.14 -5.52
CA GLY A 7 -11.12 -9.70 -4.17
C GLY A 7 -10.40 -11.04 -4.04
N ASP A 8 -10.07 -11.70 -5.14
CA ASP A 8 -9.33 -12.97 -5.12
C ASP A 8 -7.81 -12.75 -5.13
N PHE A 9 -7.36 -11.53 -5.38
CA PHE A 9 -5.94 -11.17 -5.36
C PHE A 9 -5.52 -10.62 -3.99
N THR A 10 -4.54 -11.27 -3.37
CA THR A 10 -3.95 -10.85 -2.08
C THR A 10 -3.46 -9.39 -2.14
N GLY A 11 -2.85 -8.97 -3.24
CA GLY A 11 -2.42 -7.59 -3.44
C GLY A 11 -3.56 -6.56 -3.42
N TYR A 12 -4.75 -6.92 -3.90
CA TYR A 12 -5.93 -6.06 -3.81
C TYR A 12 -6.45 -5.96 -2.37
N LEU A 13 -6.52 -7.09 -1.67
CA LEU A 13 -6.94 -7.09 -0.26
C LEU A 13 -5.96 -6.31 0.63
N LEU A 14 -4.65 -6.43 0.38
CA LEU A 14 -3.63 -5.61 1.06
C LEU A 14 -3.81 -4.12 0.80
N ARG A 15 -4.19 -3.71 -0.42
CA ARG A 15 -4.51 -2.31 -0.71
C ARG A 15 -5.72 -1.83 0.08
N VAL A 16 -6.80 -2.61 0.10
CA VAL A 16 -8.02 -2.24 0.84
C VAL A 16 -7.75 -2.18 2.34
N ALA A 17 -6.98 -3.13 2.87
CA ALA A 17 -6.56 -3.14 4.26
C ALA A 17 -5.66 -1.94 4.60
N HIS A 18 -4.75 -1.54 3.68
CA HIS A 18 -3.95 -0.33 3.84
C HIS A 18 -4.82 0.94 3.90
N ASP A 19 -5.80 1.07 2.99
CA ASP A 19 -6.74 2.21 2.99
C ASP A 19 -7.60 2.21 4.27
N HIS A 20 -7.96 1.01 4.78
CA HIS A 20 -8.65 0.86 6.06
C HIS A 20 -7.79 1.36 7.23
N ALA A 21 -6.54 0.91 7.33
CA ALA A 21 -5.61 1.35 8.35
C ALA A 21 -5.37 2.86 8.32
N HIS A 22 -5.23 3.43 7.12
CA HIS A 22 -5.04 4.87 6.93
C HIS A 22 -6.24 5.68 7.46
N ARG A 23 -7.47 5.29 7.14
CA ARG A 23 -8.67 5.98 7.66
C ARG A 23 -8.79 5.90 9.18
N TYR A 24 -8.39 4.79 9.81
CA TYR A 24 -8.35 4.71 11.27
C TYR A 24 -7.35 5.68 11.87
N ALA A 25 -6.15 5.75 11.30
CA ALA A 25 -5.11 6.65 11.76
C ALA A 25 -5.51 8.12 11.59
N GLU A 26 -6.05 8.52 10.45
CA GLU A 26 -6.53 9.88 10.19
C GLU A 26 -7.60 10.33 11.18
N ARG A 27 -8.52 9.43 11.54
CA ARG A 27 -9.60 9.74 12.50
C ARG A 27 -9.09 9.85 13.94
N ALA A 28 -8.13 9.02 14.31
CA ALA A 28 -7.61 8.96 15.67
C ALA A 28 -6.55 10.02 15.94
N LEU A 29 -5.83 10.46 14.91
CA LEU A 29 -4.70 11.39 15.01
C LEU A 29 -4.85 12.55 13.99
N PRO A 30 -5.92 13.35 14.07
CA PRO A 30 -6.21 14.36 13.04
C PRO A 30 -5.12 15.44 12.93
N ASP A 31 -4.48 15.80 14.05
CA ASP A 31 -3.41 16.80 14.12
C ASP A 31 -2.04 16.20 14.46
N GLY A 32 -2.00 14.87 14.64
CA GLY A 32 -0.79 14.13 15.02
C GLY A 32 0.12 13.83 13.82
N PRO A 33 1.32 13.32 14.10
CA PRO A 33 2.16 12.75 13.08
C PRO A 33 1.47 11.57 12.37
N HIS A 34 1.61 11.57 11.05
CA HIS A 34 1.10 10.48 10.24
C HIS A 34 1.80 9.14 10.63
N PRO A 35 1.15 7.97 10.50
CA PRO A 35 1.79 6.66 10.78
C PRO A 35 3.15 6.44 10.11
N ARG A 36 3.37 7.03 8.93
CA ARG A 36 4.68 7.01 8.26
C ARG A 36 5.73 7.83 9.02
N GLU A 37 5.35 8.98 9.55
CA GLU A 37 6.22 9.82 10.38
C GLU A 37 6.59 9.09 11.67
N TYR A 38 5.61 8.47 12.34
CA TYR A 38 5.86 7.62 13.49
C TYR A 38 6.86 6.48 13.16
N ALA A 39 6.68 5.80 12.03
CA ALA A 39 7.58 4.72 11.62
C ALA A 39 9.01 5.24 11.35
N VAL A 40 9.15 6.41 10.72
CA VAL A 40 10.44 7.06 10.49
C VAL A 40 11.06 7.54 11.80
N MET A 41 10.28 8.13 12.71
CA MET A 41 10.76 8.53 14.04
C MET A 41 11.25 7.31 14.84
N THR A 42 10.53 6.19 14.80
CA THR A 42 10.94 4.94 15.45
C THR A 42 12.27 4.44 14.87
N ALA A 43 12.44 4.49 13.56
CA ALA A 43 13.69 4.10 12.91
C ALA A 43 14.85 5.05 13.28
N LEU A 44 14.62 6.36 13.34
CA LEU A 44 15.63 7.33 13.76
C LEU A 44 16.02 7.15 15.24
N ALA A 45 15.08 6.78 16.11
CA ALA A 45 15.37 6.48 17.51
C ALA A 45 16.26 5.24 17.66
N ALA A 46 16.03 4.22 16.85
CA ALA A 46 16.77 2.96 16.92
C ALA A 46 18.16 3.02 16.25
N PHE A 47 18.25 3.69 15.12
CA PHE A 47 19.49 3.70 14.32
C PHE A 47 20.40 4.89 14.61
N GLY A 48 19.91 5.91 15.32
CA GLY A 48 20.60 7.18 15.50
C GLY A 48 20.67 8.01 14.20
N PRO A 49 21.65 8.91 14.09
CA PRO A 49 21.85 9.72 12.90
C PRO A 49 22.09 8.83 11.66
N VAL A 50 21.26 9.01 10.62
CA VAL A 50 21.33 8.18 9.41
C VAL A 50 21.00 9.00 8.17
N SER A 51 21.66 8.75 7.04
CA SER A 51 21.33 9.43 5.80
C SER A 51 19.93 9.10 5.32
N GLN A 52 19.24 10.06 4.70
CA GLN A 52 17.90 9.85 4.15
C GLN A 52 17.83 8.66 3.18
N GLN A 53 18.89 8.42 2.41
CA GLN A 53 18.97 7.29 1.50
C GLN A 53 18.95 5.95 2.27
N ARG A 54 19.84 5.79 3.26
CA ARG A 54 19.87 4.57 4.09
C ARG A 54 18.55 4.35 4.83
N LEU A 55 17.92 5.43 5.29
CA LEU A 55 16.62 5.35 5.96
C LEU A 55 15.52 4.92 5.00
N ALA A 56 15.51 5.47 3.79
CA ALA A 56 14.57 5.09 2.73
C ALA A 56 14.71 3.60 2.37
N ASP A 57 15.94 3.12 2.19
CA ASP A 57 16.24 1.73 1.86
C ASP A 57 15.77 0.77 2.97
N ARG A 58 16.10 1.09 4.24
CA ARG A 58 15.67 0.28 5.40
C ARG A 58 14.16 0.24 5.60
N MET A 59 13.50 1.37 5.38
CA MET A 59 12.06 1.49 5.56
C MET A 59 11.27 1.07 4.31
N LEU A 60 11.94 0.72 3.20
CA LEU A 60 11.35 0.44 1.88
C LEU A 60 10.39 1.57 1.43
N VAL A 61 10.80 2.80 1.68
CA VAL A 61 10.09 4.01 1.26
C VAL A 61 10.85 4.61 0.08
N ASN A 62 10.15 5.01 -0.97
CA ASN A 62 10.83 5.68 -2.08
C ASN A 62 11.43 7.01 -1.64
N ARG A 63 12.51 7.42 -2.31
CA ARG A 63 13.32 8.59 -1.95
C ARG A 63 12.48 9.87 -1.83
N THR A 64 11.55 10.11 -2.76
CA THR A 64 10.70 11.30 -2.75
C THR A 64 9.80 11.34 -1.51
N SER A 65 9.18 10.21 -1.16
CA SER A 65 8.36 10.11 0.03
C SER A 65 9.18 10.27 1.31
N MET A 66 10.42 9.73 1.35
CA MET A 66 11.30 9.89 2.51
C MET A 66 11.72 11.35 2.71
N VAL A 67 12.01 12.07 1.62
CA VAL A 67 12.30 13.51 1.69
C VAL A 67 11.11 14.27 2.28
N ALA A 68 9.90 14.02 1.76
CA ALA A 68 8.70 14.70 2.27
C ALA A 68 8.43 14.42 3.77
N VAL A 69 8.65 13.17 4.21
CA VAL A 69 8.50 12.82 5.64
C VAL A 69 9.57 13.52 6.48
N ALA A 70 10.82 13.51 6.05
CA ALA A 70 11.91 14.18 6.79
C ALA A 70 11.70 15.69 6.86
N ASP A 71 11.25 16.33 5.79
CA ASP A 71 10.93 17.76 5.75
C ASP A 71 9.78 18.11 6.70
N GLU A 72 8.75 17.26 6.77
CA GLU A 72 7.62 17.47 7.68
C GLU A 72 8.05 17.30 9.16
N LEU A 73 8.86 16.28 9.47
CA LEU A 73 9.39 16.10 10.81
C LEU A 73 10.31 17.27 11.24
N GLU A 74 11.09 17.80 10.30
CA GLU A 74 11.93 18.97 10.54
C GLU A 74 11.08 20.24 10.74
N ARG A 75 10.05 20.44 9.93
CA ARG A 75 9.09 21.56 10.07
C ARG A 75 8.37 21.54 11.43
N ARG A 76 8.06 20.36 11.96
CA ARG A 76 7.46 20.17 13.29
C ARG A 76 8.49 20.28 14.42
N GLY A 77 9.78 20.35 14.11
CA GLY A 77 10.86 20.38 15.11
C GLY A 77 11.17 19.03 15.74
N TYR A 78 10.68 17.92 15.17
CA TYR A 78 10.89 16.56 15.68
C TYR A 78 12.16 15.92 15.15
N ALA A 79 12.65 16.37 14.00
CA ALA A 79 13.94 15.93 13.44
C ALA A 79 14.77 17.14 13.03
N GLU A 80 16.05 16.90 12.85
CA GLU A 80 17.01 17.88 12.33
C GLU A 80 18.02 17.20 11.39
N ARG A 81 18.52 17.95 10.42
CA ARG A 81 19.61 17.52 9.56
C ARG A 81 20.92 18.05 10.09
N ARG A 82 21.89 17.15 10.32
CA ARG A 82 23.28 17.49 10.66
C ARG A 82 24.22 16.92 9.65
N ARG A 83 25.43 17.50 9.53
CA ARG A 83 26.47 16.90 8.70
C ARG A 83 26.79 15.50 9.19
N ASP A 84 26.83 14.55 8.25
CA ASP A 84 27.16 13.16 8.59
C ASP A 84 28.61 13.12 9.12
N PRO A 85 28.85 12.57 10.31
CA PRO A 85 30.21 12.48 10.84
C PRO A 85 31.12 11.54 10.03
N GLU A 86 30.54 10.56 9.31
CA GLU A 86 31.27 9.60 8.47
C GLU A 86 31.49 10.13 7.04
N ASP A 87 30.57 10.98 6.54
CA ASP A 87 30.67 11.62 5.22
C ASP A 87 30.29 13.11 5.30
N ARG A 88 31.27 13.98 5.41
CA ARG A 88 31.07 15.43 5.50
C ARG A 88 30.37 16.06 4.30
N ARG A 89 30.18 15.34 3.20
CA ARG A 89 29.47 15.79 2.00
C ARG A 89 27.97 15.46 2.06
N SER A 90 27.56 14.62 3.01
CA SER A 90 26.18 14.19 3.21
C SER A 90 25.61 14.74 4.52
N TYR A 91 24.25 14.69 4.60
CA TYR A 91 23.52 15.03 5.80
C TYR A 91 22.87 13.79 6.38
N ALA A 92 23.00 13.61 7.68
CA ALA A 92 22.27 12.63 8.45
C ALA A 92 21.04 13.30 9.10
N VAL A 93 19.94 12.57 9.15
CA VAL A 93 18.73 12.97 9.89
C VAL A 93 18.77 12.31 11.26
N GLN A 94 18.41 13.05 12.29
CA GLN A 94 18.30 12.54 13.66
C GLN A 94 17.10 13.17 14.37
N LEU A 95 16.60 12.50 15.43
CA LEU A 95 15.56 13.06 16.28
C LEU A 95 16.14 14.17 17.17
N THR A 96 15.36 15.24 17.32
CA THR A 96 15.57 16.25 18.37
C THR A 96 15.10 15.69 19.74
N PRO A 97 15.42 16.34 20.86
CA PRO A 97 14.79 16.02 22.16
C PRO A 97 13.27 16.03 22.07
N ALA A 98 12.67 17.08 21.49
CA ALA A 98 11.23 17.19 21.29
C ALA A 98 10.65 16.04 20.44
N GLY A 99 11.40 15.59 19.42
CA GLY A 99 11.00 14.42 18.62
C GLY A 99 11.02 13.11 19.41
N ARG A 100 11.94 12.96 20.36
CA ARG A 100 11.96 11.78 21.26
C ARG A 100 10.79 11.78 22.22
N ASP A 101 10.45 12.94 22.81
CA ASP A 101 9.32 13.09 23.71
C ASP A 101 8.00 12.83 22.97
N GLU A 102 7.85 13.36 21.76
CA GLU A 102 6.68 13.10 20.92
C GLU A 102 6.57 11.64 20.50
N LEU A 103 7.67 10.98 20.14
CA LEU A 103 7.68 9.54 19.82
C LEU A 103 7.19 8.71 21.01
N ALA A 104 7.63 9.03 22.23
CA ALA A 104 7.19 8.33 23.44
C ALA A 104 5.68 8.50 23.66
N ARG A 105 5.15 9.72 23.48
CA ARG A 105 3.72 10.00 23.57
C ARG A 105 2.91 9.21 22.54
N LEU A 106 3.37 9.19 21.29
CA LEU A 106 2.69 8.52 20.18
C LEU A 106 2.67 7.00 20.32
N HIS A 107 3.57 6.41 21.09
CA HIS A 107 3.71 4.95 21.20
C HIS A 107 2.39 4.28 21.64
N ASP A 108 1.77 4.82 22.69
CA ASP A 108 0.51 4.28 23.24
C ASP A 108 -0.69 4.62 22.34
N GLU A 109 -0.68 5.80 21.75
CA GLU A 109 -1.74 6.24 20.84
C GLU A 109 -1.78 5.36 19.59
N ILE A 110 -0.64 5.15 18.95
CA ILE A 110 -0.52 4.25 17.77
C ILE A 110 -0.88 2.81 18.15
N ALA A 111 -0.52 2.34 19.35
CA ALA A 111 -0.96 1.03 19.83
C ALA A 111 -2.48 0.96 19.98
N GLY A 112 -3.11 2.02 20.44
CA GLY A 112 -4.56 2.14 20.53
C GLY A 112 -5.24 2.11 19.16
N VAL A 113 -4.71 2.89 18.21
CA VAL A 113 -5.18 2.91 16.81
C VAL A 113 -5.08 1.52 16.18
N ASP A 114 -3.96 0.84 16.36
CA ASP A 114 -3.71 -0.49 15.81
C ASP A 114 -4.70 -1.53 16.37
N ARG A 115 -4.96 -1.49 17.70
CA ARG A 115 -6.00 -2.33 18.32
C ARG A 115 -7.41 -2.01 17.81
N ALA A 116 -7.76 -0.75 17.66
CA ALA A 116 -9.07 -0.33 17.15
C ALA A 116 -9.27 -0.76 15.70
N MET A 117 -8.26 -0.57 14.86
CA MET A 117 -8.26 -1.01 13.46
C MET A 117 -8.45 -2.53 13.33
N THR A 118 -7.84 -3.30 14.21
CA THR A 118 -7.91 -4.78 14.21
C THR A 118 -9.04 -5.33 15.06
N GLY A 119 -9.97 -4.50 15.53
CA GLY A 119 -11.04 -4.90 16.46
C GLY A 119 -12.02 -5.98 15.94
N ALA A 120 -12.07 -6.20 14.63
CA ALA A 120 -12.82 -7.30 14.02
C ALA A 120 -12.14 -8.67 14.18
N LEU A 121 -10.85 -8.70 14.54
CA LEU A 121 -10.05 -9.90 14.71
C LEU A 121 -9.94 -10.26 16.21
N SER A 122 -10.00 -11.55 16.53
CA SER A 122 -9.56 -12.03 17.83
C SER A 122 -8.05 -11.81 18.01
N GLU A 123 -7.55 -11.94 19.25
CA GLU A 123 -6.12 -11.79 19.52
C GLU A 123 -5.28 -12.84 18.77
N ALA A 124 -5.75 -14.09 18.72
CA ALA A 124 -5.09 -15.17 17.97
C ALA A 124 -5.07 -14.87 16.47
N GLU A 125 -6.18 -14.39 15.91
CA GLU A 125 -6.25 -14.00 14.47
C GLU A 125 -5.34 -12.80 14.16
N ARG A 126 -5.27 -11.81 15.03
CA ARG A 126 -4.35 -10.68 14.88
C ARG A 126 -2.88 -11.13 14.93
N THR A 127 -2.53 -12.00 15.88
CA THR A 127 -1.19 -12.58 15.96
C THR A 127 -0.85 -13.32 14.67
N ARG A 128 -1.78 -14.14 14.20
CA ARG A 128 -1.59 -14.92 12.97
C ARG A 128 -1.48 -14.04 11.73
N LEU A 129 -2.30 -13.01 11.61
CA LEU A 129 -2.18 -11.99 10.54
C LEU A 129 -0.78 -11.37 10.53
N ASN A 130 -0.29 -10.96 11.70
CA ASN A 130 1.04 -10.36 11.82
C ASN A 130 2.16 -11.34 11.46
N GLU A 131 2.08 -12.61 11.83
CA GLU A 131 3.05 -13.65 11.42
C GLU A 131 3.11 -13.80 9.91
N LEU A 132 1.96 -13.96 9.25
CA LEU A 132 1.87 -14.09 7.79
C LEU A 132 2.41 -12.84 7.08
N LEU A 133 2.06 -11.66 7.56
CA LEU A 133 2.55 -10.41 7.01
C LEU A 133 4.08 -10.25 7.21
N ARG A 134 4.62 -10.61 8.38
CA ARG A 134 6.08 -10.60 8.62
C ARG A 134 6.82 -11.46 7.63
N THR A 135 6.31 -12.65 7.33
CA THR A 135 6.90 -13.56 6.33
C THR A 135 7.02 -12.90 4.96
N LEU A 136 6.05 -12.06 4.58
CA LEU A 136 6.08 -11.32 3.31
C LEU A 136 7.00 -10.09 3.31
N VAL A 137 7.11 -9.40 4.45
CA VAL A 137 7.67 -8.04 4.46
C VAL A 137 9.01 -7.89 5.17
N LEU A 138 9.41 -8.86 5.97
CA LEU A 138 10.69 -8.81 6.68
C LEU A 138 11.71 -9.69 5.97
N PRO A 139 12.92 -9.18 5.68
CA PRO A 139 13.95 -10.00 5.09
C PRO A 139 14.38 -11.10 6.08
N PRO A 140 14.75 -12.29 5.57
CA PRO A 140 15.22 -13.40 6.42
C PRO A 140 16.47 -13.04 7.25
N SER A 141 17.24 -12.07 6.81
CA SER A 141 18.53 -11.66 7.39
C SER A 141 18.44 -10.69 8.57
N GLY A 142 17.27 -10.47 9.17
CA GLY A 142 17.16 -9.74 10.44
C GLY A 142 17.60 -8.26 10.44
N ASP A 143 17.92 -7.66 9.34
CA ASP A 143 18.20 -6.23 9.17
C ASP A 143 16.89 -5.43 9.03
N THR A 144 16.60 -4.73 9.80
CA THR A 144 15.90 -4.74 11.04
C THR A 144 15.01 -3.55 11.05
N VAL A 145 13.75 -3.85 10.78
CA VAL A 145 12.68 -2.93 11.16
C VAL A 145 12.68 -2.88 12.67
N PRO A 146 12.91 -1.71 13.29
CA PRO A 146 13.04 -1.63 14.73
C PRO A 146 11.71 -1.89 15.44
N ALA A 147 11.81 -2.47 16.65
CA ALA A 147 10.66 -2.61 17.51
C ALA A 147 10.08 -1.20 17.85
N PRO A 148 8.77 -1.08 17.98
CA PRO A 148 7.74 -2.11 17.94
C PRO A 148 7.09 -2.28 16.56
N LEU A 149 7.64 -1.72 15.50
CA LEU A 149 7.00 -1.73 14.17
C LEU A 149 6.65 -3.14 13.65
N PRO A 150 7.49 -4.19 13.86
CA PRO A 150 7.13 -5.54 13.45
C PRO A 150 5.90 -6.12 14.13
N ASP A 151 5.46 -5.52 15.24
CA ASP A 151 4.30 -5.96 16.01
C ASP A 151 3.03 -5.14 15.71
N ARG A 152 3.14 -4.12 14.87
CA ARG A 152 2.04 -3.24 14.49
C ARG A 152 1.39 -3.73 13.20
N SER A 153 0.15 -4.20 13.28
CA SER A 153 -0.61 -4.68 12.11
C SER A 153 -0.74 -3.62 11.02
N GLY A 154 -1.00 -2.36 11.38
CA GLY A 154 -1.09 -1.26 10.43
C GLY A 154 0.21 -0.99 9.68
N PHE A 155 1.37 -1.10 10.35
CA PHE A 155 2.68 -1.01 9.72
C PHE A 155 2.90 -2.17 8.75
N LEU A 156 2.66 -3.41 9.19
CA LEU A 156 2.86 -4.61 8.38
C LEU A 156 1.97 -4.63 7.14
N VAL A 157 0.69 -4.29 7.28
CA VAL A 157 -0.25 -4.15 6.16
C VAL A 157 0.22 -3.09 5.17
N SER A 158 0.64 -1.92 5.66
CA SER A 158 1.12 -0.84 4.81
C SER A 158 2.37 -1.24 4.04
N ARG A 159 3.31 -1.92 4.69
CA ARG A 159 4.55 -2.41 4.07
C ARG A 159 4.26 -3.51 3.06
N ALA A 160 3.40 -4.47 3.39
CA ALA A 160 2.98 -5.53 2.48
C ALA A 160 2.28 -4.97 1.24
N HIS A 161 1.40 -3.95 1.41
CA HIS A 161 0.79 -3.26 0.28
C HIS A 161 1.83 -2.59 -0.64
N LEU A 162 2.82 -1.89 -0.09
CA LEU A 162 3.85 -1.24 -0.89
C LEU A 162 4.66 -2.24 -1.70
N LEU A 163 5.11 -3.34 -1.08
CA LEU A 163 5.84 -4.43 -1.75
C LEU A 163 4.98 -5.11 -2.82
N ALA A 164 3.72 -5.41 -2.50
CA ALA A 164 2.78 -6.01 -3.43
C ALA A 164 2.53 -5.14 -4.66
N ARG A 165 2.41 -3.82 -4.45
CA ARG A 165 2.24 -2.85 -5.53
C ARG A 165 3.48 -2.76 -6.41
N GLU A 166 4.67 -2.75 -5.83
CA GLU A 166 5.93 -2.71 -6.58
C GLU A 166 6.11 -3.98 -7.41
N ALA A 167 6.02 -5.15 -6.79
CA ALA A 167 6.09 -6.43 -7.48
C ALA A 167 5.03 -6.57 -8.58
N GLY A 168 3.80 -6.13 -8.31
CA GLY A 168 2.74 -6.12 -9.32
C GLY A 168 3.01 -5.16 -10.48
N ASN A 169 3.57 -3.97 -10.22
CA ASN A 169 3.96 -3.05 -11.28
C ASN A 169 5.12 -3.60 -12.13
N ASP A 170 6.07 -4.32 -11.52
CA ASP A 170 7.18 -4.94 -12.25
C ASP A 170 6.67 -6.02 -13.21
N VAL A 171 5.76 -6.86 -12.75
CA VAL A 171 5.10 -7.90 -13.56
C VAL A 171 4.27 -7.29 -14.70
N LEU A 172 3.63 -6.14 -14.46
CA LEU A 172 2.77 -5.47 -15.45
C LEU A 172 3.52 -4.53 -16.40
N ARG A 173 4.77 -4.21 -16.12
CA ARG A 173 5.60 -3.31 -16.95
C ARG A 173 5.71 -3.76 -18.43
N PRO A 174 5.91 -5.05 -18.74
CA PRO A 174 5.93 -5.52 -20.13
C PRO A 174 4.63 -5.29 -20.90
N HIS A 175 3.50 -5.13 -20.20
CA HIS A 175 2.20 -4.83 -20.78
C HIS A 175 1.93 -3.33 -20.94
N GLY A 176 2.85 -2.46 -20.51
CA GLY A 176 2.68 -1.00 -20.51
C GLY A 176 1.67 -0.47 -19.51
N ILE A 177 1.28 -1.25 -18.51
CA ILE A 177 0.25 -0.91 -17.53
C ILE A 177 0.77 -1.05 -16.10
N THR A 178 0.04 -0.46 -15.15
CA THR A 178 0.30 -0.58 -13.70
C THR A 178 -0.81 -1.38 -13.03
N VAL A 179 -0.64 -1.73 -11.76
CA VAL A 179 -1.69 -2.41 -10.94
C VAL A 179 -3.02 -1.63 -10.93
N ARG A 180 -2.99 -0.30 -11.02
CA ARG A 180 -4.20 0.52 -11.09
C ARG A 180 -4.92 0.38 -12.43
N HIS A 181 -4.18 0.36 -13.54
CA HIS A 181 -4.71 0.11 -14.88
C HIS A 181 -5.25 -1.31 -14.99
N PHE A 182 -4.54 -2.30 -14.44
CA PHE A 182 -4.99 -3.68 -14.35
C PHE A 182 -6.33 -3.79 -13.60
N GLY A 183 -6.46 -3.15 -12.44
CA GLY A 183 -7.70 -3.12 -11.68
C GLY A 183 -8.87 -2.49 -12.46
N LEU A 184 -8.63 -1.39 -13.20
CA LEU A 184 -9.62 -0.76 -14.07
C LEU A 184 -10.04 -1.72 -15.19
N LEU A 185 -9.09 -2.31 -15.90
CA LEU A 185 -9.38 -3.24 -17.02
C LEU A 185 -10.11 -4.50 -16.54
N THR A 186 -9.75 -5.04 -15.37
CA THR A 186 -10.45 -6.18 -14.74
C THR A 186 -11.90 -5.81 -14.43
N LEU A 187 -12.12 -4.62 -13.86
CA LEU A 187 -13.47 -4.15 -13.53
C LEU A 187 -14.35 -4.02 -14.78
N VAL A 188 -13.90 -3.28 -15.80
CA VAL A 188 -14.71 -3.06 -17.02
C VAL A 188 -14.74 -4.30 -17.93
N GLY A 189 -13.78 -5.20 -17.78
CA GLY A 189 -13.75 -6.48 -18.47
C GLY A 189 -14.76 -7.50 -17.94
N GLY A 190 -14.93 -7.55 -16.61
CA GLY A 190 -15.84 -8.44 -15.92
C GLY A 190 -17.26 -7.86 -15.80
N ARG A 191 -17.41 -6.63 -15.30
CA ARG A 191 -18.73 -6.00 -15.11
C ARG A 191 -19.35 -5.43 -16.40
N GLY A 192 -18.55 -5.25 -17.44
CA GLY A 192 -18.97 -4.58 -18.67
C GLY A 192 -18.86 -3.05 -18.59
N PRO A 193 -19.50 -2.33 -19.53
CA PRO A 193 -19.44 -0.87 -19.61
C PRO A 193 -19.78 -0.20 -18.29
N SER A 194 -18.93 0.71 -17.81
CA SER A 194 -19.09 1.32 -16.48
C SER A 194 -18.80 2.81 -16.54
N SER A 195 -19.60 3.61 -15.81
CA SER A 195 -19.34 5.05 -15.69
C SER A 195 -18.08 5.30 -14.82
N GLN A 196 -17.39 6.41 -15.05
CA GLN A 196 -16.22 6.77 -14.26
C GLN A 196 -16.53 6.86 -12.76
N GLN A 197 -17.75 7.30 -12.39
CA GLN A 197 -18.19 7.32 -10.98
C GLN A 197 -18.33 5.89 -10.40
N ALA A 198 -18.88 4.94 -11.19
CA ALA A 198 -18.98 3.55 -10.77
C ALA A 198 -17.58 2.93 -10.61
N ILE A 199 -16.66 3.23 -11.51
CA ILE A 199 -15.25 2.81 -11.43
C ILE A 199 -14.59 3.40 -10.19
N ALA A 200 -14.75 4.70 -9.93
CA ALA A 200 -14.19 5.38 -8.75
C ALA A 200 -14.63 4.71 -7.44
N ARG A 201 -15.93 4.42 -7.32
CA ARG A 201 -16.49 3.71 -6.15
C ARG A 201 -15.94 2.30 -6.04
N ALA A 202 -15.92 1.52 -7.12
CA ALA A 202 -15.49 0.13 -7.10
C ALA A 202 -13.98 -0.01 -6.81
N LEU A 203 -13.16 0.89 -7.33
CA LEU A 203 -11.71 0.91 -7.08
C LEU A 203 -11.34 1.70 -5.81
N MET A 204 -12.30 2.36 -5.15
CA MET A 204 -12.07 3.24 -4.00
C MET A 204 -10.96 4.27 -4.25
N VAL A 205 -11.06 4.99 -5.37
CA VAL A 205 -10.13 6.04 -5.76
C VAL A 205 -10.89 7.33 -6.10
N SER A 206 -10.20 8.48 -6.16
CA SER A 206 -10.83 9.75 -6.52
C SER A 206 -11.27 9.77 -8.00
N ALA A 207 -12.27 10.58 -8.30
CA ALA A 207 -12.76 10.79 -9.67
C ALA A 207 -11.62 11.29 -10.60
N THR A 208 -10.78 12.20 -10.11
CA THR A 208 -9.60 12.70 -10.83
C THR A 208 -8.63 11.57 -11.19
N MET A 209 -8.39 10.65 -10.25
CA MET A 209 -7.53 9.48 -10.51
C MET A 209 -8.14 8.60 -11.60
N VAL A 210 -9.46 8.34 -11.57
CA VAL A 210 -10.13 7.54 -12.62
C VAL A 210 -9.98 8.20 -13.98
N THR A 211 -10.17 9.51 -14.07
CA THR A 211 -9.99 10.25 -15.35
C THR A 211 -8.59 9.99 -15.90
N THR A 212 -7.54 10.18 -15.10
CA THR A 212 -6.14 9.92 -15.50
C THR A 212 -5.91 8.47 -15.92
N LEU A 213 -6.48 7.50 -15.17
CA LEU A 213 -6.34 6.09 -15.51
C LEU A 213 -7.03 5.76 -16.83
N VAL A 214 -8.24 6.29 -17.06
CA VAL A 214 -9.00 6.06 -18.29
C VAL A 214 -8.29 6.71 -19.49
N ASP A 215 -7.81 7.96 -19.35
CA ASP A 215 -7.05 8.64 -20.40
C ASP A 215 -5.83 7.81 -20.82
N HIS A 216 -5.12 7.23 -19.87
CA HIS A 216 -3.94 6.41 -20.16
C HIS A 216 -4.30 5.10 -20.89
N VAL A 217 -5.29 4.33 -20.41
CA VAL A 217 -5.68 3.08 -21.08
C VAL A 217 -6.35 3.31 -22.42
N GLU A 218 -7.00 4.47 -22.62
CA GLU A 218 -7.55 4.91 -23.90
C GLU A 218 -6.44 5.26 -24.89
N ALA A 219 -5.42 6.00 -24.45
CA ALA A 219 -4.23 6.29 -25.26
C ALA A 219 -3.47 5.01 -25.71
N LEU A 220 -3.49 3.95 -24.87
CA LEU A 220 -2.96 2.65 -25.21
C LEU A 220 -3.90 1.79 -26.09
N GLY A 221 -5.11 2.28 -26.40
CA GLY A 221 -6.12 1.53 -27.15
C GLY A 221 -6.72 0.32 -26.39
N LEU A 222 -6.57 0.27 -25.05
CA LEU A 222 -7.04 -0.85 -24.22
C LEU A 222 -8.48 -0.68 -23.75
N ALA A 223 -8.95 0.54 -23.65
CA ALA A 223 -10.33 0.90 -23.34
C ALA A 223 -10.76 2.09 -24.22
N GLU A 224 -12.04 2.36 -24.25
CA GLU A 224 -12.61 3.51 -24.96
C GLU A 224 -13.80 4.08 -24.17
N ARG A 225 -14.04 5.38 -24.32
CA ARG A 225 -15.26 6.03 -23.84
C ARG A 225 -16.34 5.96 -24.89
N ARG A 226 -17.49 5.40 -24.56
CA ARG A 226 -18.70 5.36 -25.40
C ARG A 226 -19.83 6.11 -24.72
N ARG A 227 -20.68 6.81 -25.48
CA ARG A 227 -21.88 7.41 -24.92
C ARG A 227 -22.82 6.33 -24.40
N ASP A 228 -23.38 6.55 -23.20
CA ASP A 228 -24.41 5.68 -22.68
C ASP A 228 -25.68 5.75 -23.56
N PRO A 229 -26.21 4.62 -24.07
CA PRO A 229 -27.44 4.60 -24.82
C PRO A 229 -28.65 5.14 -24.04
N GLY A 230 -28.65 4.96 -22.71
CA GLY A 230 -29.72 5.40 -21.80
C GLY A 230 -29.61 6.84 -21.34
N ASP A 231 -28.40 7.41 -21.30
CA ASP A 231 -28.13 8.79 -20.92
C ASP A 231 -26.99 9.39 -21.76
N ARG A 232 -27.39 10.14 -22.78
CA ARG A 232 -26.43 10.77 -23.73
C ARG A 232 -25.46 11.77 -23.08
N ARG A 233 -25.64 12.16 -21.82
CA ARG A 233 -24.73 13.02 -21.05
C ARG A 233 -23.63 12.23 -20.35
N THR A 234 -23.82 10.93 -20.19
CA THR A 234 -22.90 10.04 -19.50
C THR A 234 -22.04 9.25 -20.52
N TYR A 235 -20.76 9.11 -20.20
CA TYR A 235 -19.85 8.24 -20.92
C TYR A 235 -19.58 6.98 -20.09
N LEU A 236 -19.62 5.84 -20.75
CA LEU A 236 -19.24 4.54 -20.21
C LEU A 236 -17.85 4.16 -20.73
N VAL A 237 -16.99 3.68 -19.85
CA VAL A 237 -15.70 3.09 -20.19
C VAL A 237 -15.92 1.63 -20.55
N THR A 238 -15.44 1.24 -21.72
CA THR A 238 -15.60 -0.11 -22.28
C THR A 238 -14.22 -0.67 -22.65
N ILE A 239 -13.95 -1.92 -22.31
CA ILE A 239 -12.70 -2.59 -22.68
C ILE A 239 -12.73 -2.95 -24.17
N THR A 240 -11.64 -2.66 -24.90
CA THR A 240 -11.49 -3.03 -26.30
C THR A 240 -11.08 -4.51 -26.48
N PRO A 241 -11.15 -5.07 -27.71
CA PRO A 241 -10.57 -6.39 -27.99
C PRO A 241 -9.06 -6.46 -27.67
N ALA A 242 -8.31 -5.38 -27.89
CA ALA A 242 -6.90 -5.28 -27.52
C ALA A 242 -6.74 -5.30 -25.97
N GLY A 243 -7.56 -4.53 -25.27
CA GLY A 243 -7.58 -4.53 -23.80
C GLY A 243 -7.88 -5.90 -23.22
N ARG A 244 -8.84 -6.64 -23.76
CA ARG A 244 -9.12 -8.02 -23.33
C ARG A 244 -7.94 -8.97 -23.54
N ARG A 245 -7.19 -8.83 -24.64
CA ARG A 245 -5.97 -9.64 -24.87
C ARG A 245 -4.88 -9.30 -23.87
N THR A 246 -4.65 -8.00 -23.65
CA THR A 246 -3.67 -7.53 -22.65
C THR A 246 -4.05 -7.98 -21.25
N LEU A 247 -5.33 -7.84 -20.88
CA LEU A 247 -5.82 -8.26 -19.57
C LEU A 247 -5.57 -9.75 -19.32
N ARG A 248 -5.88 -10.64 -20.29
CA ARG A 248 -5.63 -12.08 -20.14
C ARG A 248 -4.16 -12.41 -19.89
N ARG A 249 -3.23 -11.77 -20.64
CA ARG A 249 -1.78 -11.98 -20.43
C ARG A 249 -1.33 -11.46 -19.08
N ALA A 250 -1.75 -10.25 -18.75
CA ALA A 250 -1.44 -9.63 -17.47
C ALA A 250 -1.99 -10.43 -16.28
N THR A 251 -3.17 -11.05 -16.43
CA THR A 251 -3.75 -11.94 -15.41
C THR A 251 -2.87 -13.15 -15.16
N ALA A 252 -2.40 -13.82 -16.20
CA ALA A 252 -1.52 -14.99 -16.07
C ALA A 252 -0.21 -14.65 -15.34
N ASP A 253 0.39 -13.50 -15.66
CA ASP A 253 1.61 -13.05 -14.99
C ASP A 253 1.35 -12.64 -13.51
N PHE A 254 0.16 -12.11 -13.24
CA PHE A 254 -0.26 -11.78 -11.88
C PHE A 254 -0.55 -13.03 -11.03
N GLU A 255 -1.14 -14.06 -11.62
CA GLU A 255 -1.34 -15.38 -11.01
C GLU A 255 0.00 -16.02 -10.64
N ALA A 256 0.99 -15.98 -11.54
CA ALA A 256 2.34 -16.46 -11.24
C ALA A 256 3.02 -15.69 -10.10
N LEU A 257 2.75 -14.38 -9.95
CA LEU A 257 3.20 -13.61 -8.79
C LEU A 257 2.52 -14.09 -7.51
N GLN A 258 1.21 -14.35 -7.56
CA GLN A 258 0.46 -14.83 -6.40
C GLN A 258 0.91 -16.23 -5.96
N GLU A 259 1.22 -17.12 -6.90
CA GLU A 259 1.81 -18.44 -6.60
C GLU A 259 3.14 -18.32 -5.84
N ARG A 260 4.00 -17.37 -6.22
CA ARG A 260 5.25 -17.12 -5.49
C ARG A 260 5.01 -16.70 -4.04
N TRP A 261 3.98 -15.92 -3.78
CA TRP A 261 3.61 -15.54 -2.41
C TRP A 261 3.00 -16.71 -1.64
N ALA A 262 2.18 -17.53 -2.31
CA ALA A 262 1.66 -18.76 -1.71
C ALA A 262 2.77 -19.71 -1.30
N ILE A 263 3.81 -19.86 -2.12
CA ILE A 263 5.00 -20.65 -1.77
C ILE A 263 5.71 -20.07 -0.54
N ALA A 264 5.89 -18.75 -0.48
CA ALA A 264 6.55 -18.10 0.64
C ALA A 264 5.77 -18.22 1.96
N LEU A 265 4.43 -18.20 1.90
CA LEU A 265 3.54 -18.30 3.05
C LEU A 265 3.23 -19.73 3.47
N GLY A 266 3.57 -20.72 2.65
CA GLY A 266 3.12 -22.11 2.79
C GLY A 266 1.74 -22.35 2.19
N GLU A 267 1.40 -23.63 2.00
CA GLU A 267 0.25 -24.10 1.21
C GLU A 267 -1.09 -23.49 1.63
N ASP A 268 -1.31 -23.28 2.92
CA ASP A 268 -2.52 -22.68 3.48
C ASP A 268 -2.38 -21.18 3.80
N GLY A 269 -1.15 -20.66 3.87
CA GLY A 269 -0.89 -19.33 4.42
C GLY A 269 -1.47 -18.19 3.60
N ASP A 270 -1.41 -18.25 2.27
CA ASP A 270 -2.01 -17.23 1.40
C ASP A 270 -3.56 -17.22 1.51
N ARG A 271 -4.17 -18.40 1.57
CA ARG A 271 -5.62 -18.51 1.77
C ARG A 271 -6.04 -17.94 3.11
N GLU A 272 -5.32 -18.29 4.17
CA GLU A 272 -5.55 -17.77 5.52
C GLU A 272 -5.35 -16.26 5.59
N LEU A 273 -4.30 -15.74 4.99
CA LEU A 273 -4.04 -14.29 4.90
C LEU A 273 -5.23 -13.56 4.24
N ARG A 274 -5.75 -14.08 3.13
CA ARG A 274 -6.92 -13.49 2.47
C ARG A 274 -8.17 -13.50 3.35
N VAL A 275 -8.41 -14.58 4.08
CA VAL A 275 -9.53 -14.66 5.04
C VAL A 275 -9.38 -13.61 6.14
N LEU A 276 -8.20 -13.50 6.74
CA LEU A 276 -7.93 -12.53 7.80
C LEU A 276 -8.01 -11.08 7.29
N LEU A 277 -7.51 -10.80 6.08
CA LEU A 277 -7.64 -9.48 5.47
C LEU A 277 -9.09 -9.11 5.17
N ARG A 278 -9.91 -10.05 4.65
CA ARG A 278 -11.35 -9.80 4.45
C ARG A 278 -12.05 -9.50 5.78
N LYS A 279 -11.78 -10.28 6.81
CA LYS A 279 -12.35 -10.05 8.13
C LYS A 279 -11.92 -8.70 8.71
N LEU A 280 -10.65 -8.32 8.54
CA LEU A 280 -10.11 -7.02 8.97
C LEU A 280 -10.86 -5.84 8.34
N ILE A 281 -11.19 -5.93 7.05
CA ILE A 281 -11.85 -4.84 6.30
C ILE A 281 -13.37 -4.90 6.35
N GLY A 282 -13.96 -5.92 6.98
CA GLY A 282 -15.41 -6.11 7.07
C GLY A 282 -16.06 -6.56 5.75
N ALA A 283 -15.36 -7.36 4.93
CA ALA A 283 -15.78 -7.85 3.62
C ALA A 283 -16.09 -9.37 3.65
#